data_f8a27ec9520baca0d0c56089cb0d505b
#
_entry.id   f8a27ec9520baca0d0c56089cb0d505b
#
_cell.length_a   1.000
_cell.length_b   1.000
_cell.length_c   1.000
_cell.angle_alpha   90.00
_cell.angle_beta   90.00
_cell.angle_gamma   90.00
#
_symmetry.space_group_name_H-M   'P 1'
#
loop_
_entity.id
_entity.type
_entity.pdbx_description
1 polymer ?
#
loop_
_entity_poly.entity_id
_entity_poly.type
_entity_poly.pdbx_seq_one_letter_code
_entity_poly.pdbx_strand_id
1 'polypeptide(L)'
;MKLATYNLNGIRARLPRLLEWLAREQPDVVCLQELKCADESLPIADIESAGYGAVWHGQKGFNGVAVLAKGDTPELRRVGLPGDPDDTHSRYIEAQVQGVVVGSLYLPNGNPVGTEKFDYKLRWMERLCAHAAELLKEERPAVLCGDWNVVPEDRDVFSVRATQHDAVMQPEARQAWRRIVHQGWTDALRAFHPSDEKLYTFWDYTAGCWQRDLGFRLDHLLCSPEAADRLQGAGVDKWARGEEKASDHAPTWVALG
;
A
#
# COMPACT_ATOMS: atom_id res chain seq x y z
N MET A 1 -14.10 10.50 -5.62
CA MET A 1 -12.84 9.84 -6.10
C MET A 1 -12.68 8.51 -5.38
N LYS A 2 -12.52 7.37 -6.09
CA LYS A 2 -12.15 6.07 -5.50
C LYS A 2 -10.63 5.88 -5.65
N LEU A 3 -9.91 5.83 -4.54
CA LEU A 3 -8.45 5.61 -4.49
C LEU A 3 -8.18 4.24 -3.88
N ALA A 4 -7.32 3.44 -4.51
CA ALA A 4 -7.02 2.09 -4.05
C ALA A 4 -5.51 1.83 -3.99
N THR A 5 -5.13 0.86 -3.18
CA THR A 5 -3.79 0.27 -3.13
C THR A 5 -3.85 -1.22 -3.42
N TYR A 6 -2.88 -1.75 -4.16
CA TYR A 6 -2.81 -3.15 -4.51
C TYR A 6 -1.36 -3.63 -4.68
N ASN A 7 -0.87 -4.42 -3.74
CA ASN A 7 0.39 -5.14 -3.91
C ASN A 7 0.16 -6.30 -4.90
N LEU A 8 0.86 -6.29 -6.03
CA LEU A 8 0.65 -7.26 -7.12
C LEU A 8 1.49 -8.53 -6.99
N ASN A 9 2.53 -8.52 -6.16
CA ASN A 9 3.50 -9.62 -6.10
C ASN A 9 4.02 -10.03 -7.49
N GLY A 10 4.35 -9.04 -8.33
CA GLY A 10 4.85 -9.19 -9.69
C GLY A 10 3.83 -8.87 -10.78
N ILE A 11 3.92 -7.66 -11.35
CA ILE A 11 2.94 -7.12 -12.30
C ILE A 11 2.77 -8.00 -13.53
N ARG A 12 3.84 -8.56 -14.10
CA ARG A 12 3.75 -9.37 -15.33
C ARG A 12 2.90 -10.63 -15.14
N ALA A 13 3.04 -11.30 -13.99
CA ALA A 13 2.30 -12.50 -13.68
C ALA A 13 0.83 -12.23 -13.32
N ARG A 14 0.53 -11.03 -12.82
CA ARG A 14 -0.79 -10.60 -12.34
C ARG A 14 -1.46 -9.59 -13.24
N LEU A 15 -0.86 -9.24 -14.38
CA LEU A 15 -1.43 -8.27 -15.32
C LEU A 15 -2.88 -8.59 -15.71
N PRO A 16 -3.24 -9.83 -16.08
CA PRO A 16 -4.64 -10.15 -16.40
C PRO A 16 -5.58 -9.88 -15.22
N ARG A 17 -5.15 -10.16 -13.99
CA ARG A 17 -5.96 -9.90 -12.77
C ARG A 17 -6.08 -8.42 -12.47
N LEU A 18 -4.99 -7.66 -12.66
CA LEU A 18 -5.02 -6.20 -12.54
C LEU A 18 -6.02 -5.60 -13.54
N LEU A 19 -5.92 -5.96 -14.81
CA LEU A 19 -6.79 -5.41 -15.86
C LEU A 19 -8.26 -5.77 -15.64
N GLU A 20 -8.56 -7.00 -15.22
CA GLU A 20 -9.92 -7.42 -14.84
C GLU A 20 -10.47 -6.59 -13.67
N TRP A 21 -9.66 -6.39 -12.61
CA TRP A 21 -10.05 -5.60 -11.45
C TRP A 21 -10.25 -4.12 -11.83
N LEU A 22 -9.35 -3.53 -12.64
CA LEU A 22 -9.50 -2.16 -13.16
C LEU A 22 -10.79 -2.00 -13.96
N ALA A 23 -11.13 -2.96 -14.82
CA ALA A 23 -12.35 -2.92 -15.61
C ALA A 23 -13.62 -3.04 -14.77
N ARG A 24 -13.59 -3.83 -13.71
CA ARG A 24 -14.74 -4.08 -12.83
C ARG A 24 -14.97 -2.95 -11.83
N GLU A 25 -13.92 -2.58 -11.08
CA GLU A 25 -14.02 -1.66 -9.94
C GLU A 25 -13.84 -0.19 -10.34
N GLN A 26 -13.19 0.05 -11.47
CA GLN A 26 -12.98 1.36 -12.09
C GLN A 26 -12.50 2.46 -11.11
N PRO A 27 -11.46 2.20 -10.27
CA PRO A 27 -10.94 3.21 -9.37
C PRO A 27 -10.40 4.42 -10.15
N ASP A 28 -10.51 5.61 -9.56
CA ASP A 28 -9.92 6.82 -10.16
C ASP A 28 -8.41 6.85 -10.03
N VAL A 29 -7.89 6.34 -8.90
CA VAL A 29 -6.44 6.28 -8.60
C VAL A 29 -6.08 4.90 -8.05
N VAL A 30 -4.95 4.34 -8.50
CA VAL A 30 -4.43 3.06 -7.98
C VAL A 30 -2.95 3.18 -7.66
N CYS A 31 -2.59 2.84 -6.44
CA CYS A 31 -1.21 2.67 -5.99
C CYS A 31 -0.82 1.20 -6.05
N LEU A 32 0.22 0.87 -6.81
CA LEU A 32 0.70 -0.50 -6.97
C LEU A 32 2.01 -0.69 -6.22
N GLN A 33 2.20 -1.90 -5.67
CA GLN A 33 3.44 -2.32 -5.03
C GLN A 33 3.89 -3.65 -5.59
N GLU A 34 5.17 -3.97 -5.37
CA GLU A 34 5.84 -5.17 -5.86
C GLU A 34 5.68 -5.39 -7.37
N LEU A 35 5.99 -4.37 -8.17
CA LEU A 35 5.99 -4.49 -9.62
C LEU A 35 6.97 -5.58 -10.10
N LYS A 36 8.11 -5.73 -9.40
CA LYS A 36 9.18 -6.72 -9.68
C LYS A 36 9.69 -6.68 -11.12
N CYS A 37 9.63 -5.52 -11.76
CA CYS A 37 10.15 -5.27 -13.10
C CYS A 37 10.95 -3.98 -13.14
N ALA A 38 11.92 -3.89 -14.06
CA ALA A 38 12.63 -2.66 -14.34
C ALA A 38 11.69 -1.67 -15.06
N ASP A 39 12.03 -0.37 -15.05
CA ASP A 39 11.18 0.70 -15.58
C ASP A 39 10.78 0.45 -17.04
N GLU A 40 11.73 0.05 -17.87
CA GLU A 40 11.52 -0.25 -19.30
C GLU A 40 10.68 -1.52 -19.55
N SER A 41 10.39 -2.27 -18.50
CA SER A 41 9.70 -3.54 -18.54
C SER A 41 8.28 -3.50 -18.01
N LEU A 42 7.81 -2.32 -17.59
CA LEU A 42 6.43 -2.13 -17.15
C LEU A 42 5.50 -2.34 -18.36
N PRO A 43 4.39 -3.09 -18.24
CA PRO A 43 3.41 -3.27 -19.31
C PRO A 43 2.52 -2.02 -19.47
N ILE A 44 3.15 -0.87 -19.74
CA ILE A 44 2.45 0.43 -19.79
C ILE A 44 1.38 0.47 -20.88
N ALA A 45 1.64 -0.15 -22.03
CA ALA A 45 0.68 -0.16 -23.14
C ALA A 45 -0.65 -0.86 -22.78
N ASP A 46 -0.59 -1.93 -21.98
CA ASP A 46 -1.79 -2.64 -21.51
C ASP A 46 -2.55 -1.77 -20.49
N ILE A 47 -1.83 -1.07 -19.62
CA ILE A 47 -2.40 -0.15 -18.61
C ILE A 47 -3.09 1.03 -19.33
N GLU A 48 -2.43 1.64 -20.32
CA GLU A 48 -2.99 2.72 -21.13
C GLU A 48 -4.22 2.25 -21.93
N SER A 49 -4.18 1.04 -22.48
CA SER A 49 -5.32 0.44 -23.19
C SER A 49 -6.51 0.19 -22.26
N ALA A 50 -6.27 0.02 -20.95
CA ALA A 50 -7.31 -0.07 -19.93
C ALA A 50 -7.84 1.31 -19.49
N GLY A 51 -7.33 2.42 -20.06
CA GLY A 51 -7.75 3.79 -19.77
C GLY A 51 -7.04 4.46 -18.62
N TYR A 52 -5.85 4.01 -18.24
CA TYR A 52 -5.07 4.58 -17.14
C TYR A 52 -3.71 5.11 -17.62
N GLY A 53 -3.36 6.34 -17.26
CA GLY A 53 -1.97 6.78 -17.29
C GLY A 53 -1.26 6.40 -16.00
N ALA A 54 0.08 6.40 -16.03
CA ALA A 54 0.87 5.96 -14.88
C ALA A 54 2.17 6.75 -14.71
N VAL A 55 2.63 6.85 -13.47
CA VAL A 55 4.00 7.13 -13.08
C VAL A 55 4.50 5.99 -12.19
N TRP A 56 5.78 5.59 -12.34
CA TRP A 56 6.31 4.44 -11.63
C TRP A 56 7.79 4.57 -11.30
N HIS A 57 8.24 3.71 -10.42
CA HIS A 57 9.62 3.51 -10.05
C HIS A 57 9.87 2.01 -9.91
N GLY A 58 10.39 1.41 -10.96
CA GLY A 58 10.59 -0.03 -11.07
C GLY A 58 11.92 -0.50 -10.50
N GLN A 59 12.00 -1.79 -10.18
CA GLN A 59 13.24 -2.47 -9.81
C GLN A 59 13.18 -3.92 -10.29
N LYS A 60 14.23 -4.35 -10.99
CA LYS A 60 14.27 -5.70 -11.56
C LYS A 60 14.25 -6.77 -10.47
N GLY A 61 13.26 -7.64 -10.51
CA GLY A 61 13.14 -8.84 -9.68
C GLY A 61 12.53 -8.65 -8.29
N PHE A 62 12.49 -7.45 -7.74
CA PHE A 62 11.91 -7.13 -6.42
C PHE A 62 11.48 -5.68 -6.35
N ASN A 63 10.74 -5.29 -5.29
CA ASN A 63 10.21 -3.93 -5.11
C ASN A 63 9.42 -3.40 -6.33
N GLY A 64 9.41 -2.10 -6.51
CA GLY A 64 8.72 -1.38 -7.57
C GLY A 64 7.35 -0.89 -7.12
N VAL A 65 7.10 0.40 -7.33
CA VAL A 65 5.87 1.10 -6.96
C VAL A 65 5.38 1.93 -8.13
N ALA A 66 4.04 2.13 -8.22
CA ALA A 66 3.44 2.98 -9.23
C ALA A 66 2.21 3.71 -8.69
N VAL A 67 1.84 4.80 -9.36
CA VAL A 67 0.54 5.46 -9.23
C VAL A 67 -0.10 5.51 -10.60
N LEU A 68 -1.31 4.98 -10.72
CA LEU A 68 -2.14 5.03 -11.92
C LEU A 68 -3.28 6.02 -11.71
N ALA A 69 -3.67 6.75 -12.77
CA ALA A 69 -4.86 7.59 -12.78
C ALA A 69 -5.74 7.28 -13.98
N LYS A 70 -7.05 7.16 -13.75
CA LYS A 70 -8.04 6.89 -14.80
C LYS A 70 -8.24 8.10 -15.69
N GLY A 71 -8.04 7.93 -17.01
CA GLY A 71 -8.25 8.96 -18.02
C GLY A 71 -7.24 10.09 -18.04
N ASP A 72 -6.19 10.04 -17.19
CA ASP A 72 -5.15 11.07 -17.08
C ASP A 72 -3.81 10.42 -16.68
N THR A 73 -2.72 11.18 -16.78
CA THR A 73 -1.41 10.79 -16.24
C THR A 73 -1.16 11.51 -14.93
N PRO A 74 -0.83 10.78 -13.83
CA PRO A 74 -0.50 11.44 -12.56
C PRO A 74 0.64 12.44 -12.70
N GLU A 75 0.54 13.59 -12.04
CA GLU A 75 1.64 14.55 -11.94
C GLU A 75 2.68 14.03 -10.95
N LEU A 76 3.85 13.63 -11.44
CA LEU A 76 4.93 13.10 -10.61
C LEU A 76 5.47 14.19 -9.69
N ARG A 77 5.48 13.96 -8.39
CA ARG A 77 6.04 14.85 -7.37
C ARG A 77 7.40 14.40 -6.85
N ARG A 78 7.54 13.09 -6.61
CA ARG A 78 8.74 12.53 -5.99
C ARG A 78 8.95 11.06 -6.34
N VAL A 79 10.21 10.69 -6.56
CA VAL A 79 10.69 9.31 -6.63
C VAL A 79 11.62 9.05 -5.45
N GLY A 80 11.39 7.95 -4.73
CA GLY A 80 12.14 7.58 -3.53
C GLY A 80 11.71 8.32 -2.27
N LEU A 81 11.84 7.67 -1.12
CA LEU A 81 11.57 8.27 0.19
C LEU A 81 12.74 9.18 0.60
N PRO A 82 12.49 10.45 1.01
CA PRO A 82 13.58 11.35 1.40
C PRO A 82 14.27 10.89 2.70
N GLY A 83 15.43 11.50 2.98
CA GLY A 83 16.19 11.33 4.23
C GLY A 83 17.33 10.31 4.17
N ASP A 84 17.50 9.61 3.05
CA ASP A 84 18.67 8.75 2.81
C ASP A 84 18.95 8.68 1.30
N PRO A 85 19.95 9.42 0.79
CA PRO A 85 20.27 9.43 -0.64
C PRO A 85 20.91 8.13 -1.14
N ASP A 86 21.40 7.29 -0.24
CA ASP A 86 22.03 6.01 -0.57
C ASP A 86 21.01 4.86 -0.67
N ASP A 87 19.74 5.10 -0.23
CA ASP A 87 18.66 4.13 -0.40
C ASP A 87 18.09 4.18 -1.82
N THR A 88 18.56 3.29 -2.66
CA THR A 88 18.16 3.16 -4.07
C THR A 88 17.00 2.21 -4.30
N HIS A 89 16.36 1.70 -3.25
CA HIS A 89 15.24 0.78 -3.39
C HIS A 89 13.97 1.47 -3.87
N SER A 90 13.33 0.89 -4.88
CA SER A 90 12.08 1.38 -5.48
C SER A 90 10.88 1.06 -4.58
N ARG A 91 10.76 1.79 -3.45
CA ARG A 91 9.75 1.53 -2.42
C ARG A 91 8.79 2.68 -2.16
N TYR A 92 9.02 3.85 -2.80
CA TYR A 92 8.18 5.02 -2.63
C TYR A 92 8.10 5.85 -3.91
N ILE A 93 6.89 6.27 -4.26
CA ILE A 93 6.63 7.26 -5.30
C ILE A 93 5.45 8.15 -4.87
N GLU A 94 5.54 9.44 -5.17
CA GLU A 94 4.51 10.41 -4.83
C GLU A 94 4.06 11.15 -6.08
N ALA A 95 2.76 11.24 -6.27
CA ALA A 95 2.15 11.95 -7.38
C ALA A 95 0.95 12.78 -6.91
N GLN A 96 0.52 13.73 -7.74
CA GLN A 96 -0.72 14.45 -7.56
C GLN A 96 -1.73 14.00 -8.61
N VAL A 97 -2.96 13.72 -8.18
CA VAL A 97 -4.08 13.36 -9.05
C VAL A 97 -5.32 14.14 -8.58
N GLN A 98 -5.92 14.94 -9.46
CA GLN A 98 -7.14 15.73 -9.19
C GLN A 98 -7.07 16.54 -7.87
N GLY A 99 -5.90 17.10 -7.57
CA GLY A 99 -5.69 17.93 -6.37
C GLY A 99 -5.39 17.15 -5.09
N VAL A 100 -5.36 15.83 -5.12
CA VAL A 100 -4.98 14.96 -4.00
C VAL A 100 -3.52 14.52 -4.16
N VAL A 101 -2.72 14.66 -3.12
CA VAL A 101 -1.37 14.10 -3.05
C VAL A 101 -1.47 12.62 -2.68
N VAL A 102 -0.83 11.76 -3.46
CA VAL A 102 -0.89 10.31 -3.28
C VAL A 102 0.52 9.74 -3.18
N GLY A 103 0.85 9.17 -2.02
CA GLY A 103 2.10 8.46 -1.82
C GLY A 103 1.87 6.95 -1.88
N SER A 104 2.42 6.28 -2.90
CA SER A 104 2.45 4.82 -2.99
C SER A 104 3.70 4.28 -2.33
N LEU A 105 3.54 3.42 -1.33
CA LEU A 105 4.66 2.89 -0.56
C LEU A 105 4.66 1.36 -0.44
N TYR A 106 5.86 0.79 -0.44
CA TYR A 106 6.14 -0.61 -0.13
C TYR A 106 7.16 -0.68 1.00
N LEU A 107 6.66 -0.71 2.24
CA LEU A 107 7.49 -0.71 3.44
C LEU A 107 8.30 -2.02 3.54
N PRO A 108 9.59 -1.98 3.91
CA PRO A 108 10.38 -3.20 4.08
C PRO A 108 9.71 -4.20 5.01
N ASN A 109 9.66 -5.48 4.62
CA ASN A 109 9.07 -6.54 5.46
C ASN A 109 9.83 -6.66 6.80
N GLY A 110 11.15 -6.73 6.75
CA GLY A 110 12.02 -6.73 7.95
C GLY A 110 12.36 -8.10 8.52
N ASN A 111 11.85 -9.19 7.96
CA ASN A 111 12.20 -10.53 8.41
C ASN A 111 13.59 -10.99 7.92
N PRO A 112 14.34 -11.76 8.72
CA PRO A 112 14.10 -12.13 10.12
C PRO A 112 14.35 -10.98 11.11
N VAL A 113 13.61 -10.95 12.21
CA VAL A 113 13.83 -10.02 13.32
C VAL A 113 15.24 -10.18 13.90
N GLY A 114 15.84 -9.07 14.39
CA GLY A 114 17.20 -9.07 14.93
C GLY A 114 18.30 -9.11 13.87
N THR A 115 17.99 -8.75 12.63
CA THR A 115 18.95 -8.64 11.53
C THR A 115 18.93 -7.22 10.94
N GLU A 116 19.94 -6.92 10.12
CA GLU A 116 20.03 -5.65 9.35
C GLU A 116 18.76 -5.35 8.53
N LYS A 117 18.00 -6.37 8.13
CA LYS A 117 16.73 -6.19 7.43
C LYS A 117 15.67 -5.55 8.32
N PHE A 118 15.63 -5.94 9.60
CA PHE A 118 14.72 -5.34 10.56
C PHE A 118 15.15 -3.92 10.94
N ASP A 119 16.46 -3.70 11.11
CA ASP A 119 17.01 -2.38 11.36
C ASP A 119 16.74 -1.41 10.19
N TYR A 120 16.90 -1.89 8.95
CA TYR A 120 16.55 -1.14 7.74
C TYR A 120 15.05 -0.76 7.73
N LYS A 121 14.16 -1.71 8.06
CA LYS A 121 12.73 -1.43 8.20
C LYS A 121 12.47 -0.28 9.18
N LEU A 122 13.06 -0.31 10.36
CA LEU A 122 12.85 0.71 11.38
C LEU A 122 13.40 2.07 10.93
N ARG A 123 14.61 2.13 10.35
CA ARG A 123 15.16 3.38 9.78
C ARG A 123 14.27 3.93 8.66
N TRP A 124 13.73 3.06 7.81
CA TRP A 124 12.81 3.45 6.74
C TRP A 124 11.52 4.05 7.32
N MET A 125 10.97 3.47 8.39
CA MET A 125 9.79 3.99 9.08
C MET A 125 10.05 5.34 9.75
N GLU A 126 11.24 5.59 10.30
CA GLU A 126 11.63 6.91 10.83
C GLU A 126 11.62 7.98 9.73
N ARG A 127 12.18 7.66 8.57
CA ARG A 127 12.16 8.55 7.40
C ARG A 127 10.74 8.83 6.92
N LEU A 128 9.90 7.78 6.86
CA LEU A 128 8.49 7.94 6.50
C LEU A 128 7.74 8.81 7.51
N CYS A 129 8.01 8.63 8.79
CA CYS A 129 7.42 9.46 9.85
C CYS A 129 7.78 10.94 9.68
N ALA A 130 9.05 11.24 9.38
CA ALA A 130 9.50 12.61 9.10
C ALA A 130 8.82 13.18 7.85
N HIS A 131 8.77 12.41 6.76
CA HIS A 131 8.14 12.85 5.51
C HIS A 131 6.63 13.04 5.65
N ALA A 132 5.95 12.15 6.35
CA ALA A 132 4.52 12.28 6.65
C ALA A 132 4.19 13.57 7.42
N ALA A 133 5.06 13.99 8.36
CA ALA A 133 4.91 15.26 9.06
C ALA A 133 5.08 16.48 8.11
N GLU A 134 5.98 16.40 7.12
CA GLU A 134 6.14 17.47 6.12
C GLU A 134 4.91 17.56 5.19
N LEU A 135 4.35 16.42 4.79
CA LEU A 135 3.13 16.41 3.96
C LEU A 135 1.94 17.07 4.67
N LEU A 136 1.78 16.88 5.99
CA LEU A 136 0.71 17.54 6.75
C LEU A 136 0.84 19.05 6.79
N LYS A 137 2.07 19.61 6.72
CA LYS A 137 2.28 21.05 6.67
C LYS A 137 1.81 21.70 5.36
N GLU A 138 1.57 20.91 4.31
CA GLU A 138 1.03 21.43 3.06
C GLU A 138 -0.46 21.79 3.18
N GLU A 139 -1.15 21.38 4.25
CA GLU A 139 -2.57 21.65 4.54
C GLU A 139 -3.48 21.37 3.33
N ARG A 140 -3.26 20.21 2.69
CA ARG A 140 -3.98 19.78 1.49
C ARG A 140 -4.33 18.31 1.56
N PRO A 141 -5.34 17.83 0.80
CA PRO A 141 -5.68 16.42 0.78
C PRO A 141 -4.50 15.56 0.36
N ALA A 142 -4.11 14.64 1.24
CA ALA A 142 -3.04 13.68 1.00
C ALA A 142 -3.44 12.30 1.48
N VAL A 143 -3.02 11.25 0.74
CA VAL A 143 -3.22 9.86 1.11
C VAL A 143 -1.89 9.11 0.98
N LEU A 144 -1.39 8.57 2.08
CA LEU A 144 -0.28 7.63 2.10
C LEU A 144 -0.85 6.22 2.11
N CYS A 145 -0.62 5.47 1.04
CA CYS A 145 -1.19 4.14 0.91
C CYS A 145 -0.20 3.13 0.33
N GLY A 146 -0.41 1.86 0.64
CA GLY A 146 0.45 0.78 0.17
C GLY A 146 0.47 -0.41 1.09
N ASP A 147 1.41 -1.29 0.84
CA ASP A 147 1.78 -2.37 1.74
C ASP A 147 2.76 -1.82 2.79
N TRP A 148 2.24 -1.66 3.99
CA TRP A 148 2.99 -1.13 5.13
C TRP A 148 3.76 -2.20 5.90
N ASN A 149 3.53 -3.46 5.59
CA ASN A 149 4.16 -4.57 6.31
C ASN A 149 4.13 -4.40 7.84
N VAL A 150 3.03 -3.86 8.38
CA VAL A 150 2.77 -3.69 9.82
C VAL A 150 1.35 -4.13 10.14
N VAL A 151 1.21 -4.92 11.19
CA VAL A 151 -0.07 -5.29 11.81
C VAL A 151 -0.31 -4.33 12.98
N PRO A 152 -1.20 -3.33 12.87
CA PRO A 152 -1.38 -2.31 13.90
C PRO A 152 -1.89 -2.84 15.24
N GLU A 153 -2.89 -3.73 15.19
CA GLU A 153 -3.60 -4.25 16.35
C GLU A 153 -3.69 -5.78 16.32
N ASP A 154 -3.97 -6.39 17.45
CA ASP A 154 -4.05 -7.85 17.58
C ASP A 154 -5.20 -8.46 16.75
N ARG A 155 -6.29 -7.71 16.54
CA ARG A 155 -7.40 -8.11 15.67
C ARG A 155 -7.09 -8.04 14.17
N ASP A 156 -5.96 -7.44 13.79
CA ASP A 156 -5.50 -7.30 12.40
C ASP A 156 -4.70 -8.53 11.91
N VAL A 157 -4.66 -9.59 12.71
CA VAL A 157 -3.98 -10.85 12.37
C VAL A 157 -4.78 -12.05 12.84
N PHE A 158 -4.70 -13.14 12.11
CA PHE A 158 -5.44 -14.37 12.42
C PHE A 158 -5.05 -15.03 13.77
N SER A 159 -3.82 -14.84 14.23
CA SER A 159 -3.33 -15.38 15.50
C SER A 159 -2.05 -14.71 15.99
N VAL A 160 -2.16 -13.90 17.02
CA VAL A 160 -1.00 -13.24 17.66
C VAL A 160 0.07 -14.26 18.07
N ARG A 161 -0.35 -15.38 18.68
CA ARG A 161 0.58 -16.41 19.16
C ARG A 161 1.38 -17.07 18.03
N ALA A 162 0.74 -17.31 16.88
CA ALA A 162 1.41 -17.97 15.76
C ALA A 162 2.39 -17.04 15.04
N THR A 163 2.16 -15.72 15.10
CA THR A 163 2.88 -14.71 14.33
C THR A 163 3.77 -13.81 15.18
N GLN A 164 3.88 -14.05 16.50
CA GLN A 164 4.58 -13.18 17.46
C GLN A 164 6.05 -12.88 17.12
N HIS A 165 6.69 -13.73 16.32
CA HIS A 165 8.09 -13.57 15.91
C HIS A 165 8.25 -12.92 14.52
N ASP A 166 7.13 -12.64 13.84
CA ASP A 166 7.16 -11.96 12.54
C ASP A 166 7.49 -10.47 12.71
N ALA A 167 8.27 -9.91 11.78
CA ALA A 167 8.67 -8.51 11.79
C ALA A 167 7.47 -7.54 11.71
N VAL A 168 6.36 -7.96 11.06
CA VAL A 168 5.13 -7.14 10.95
C VAL A 168 4.40 -6.99 12.28
N MET A 169 4.69 -7.86 13.26
CA MET A 169 4.06 -7.90 14.57
C MET A 169 4.88 -7.21 15.66
N GLN A 170 6.15 -6.87 15.39
CA GLN A 170 7.06 -6.39 16.42
C GLN A 170 6.59 -5.06 17.04
N PRO A 171 6.75 -4.90 18.37
CA PRO A 171 6.35 -3.68 19.08
C PRO A 171 6.96 -2.42 18.50
N GLU A 172 8.21 -2.46 18.05
CA GLU A 172 8.92 -1.33 17.45
C GLU A 172 8.26 -0.86 16.15
N ALA A 173 7.90 -1.80 15.27
CA ALA A 173 7.20 -1.50 14.03
C ALA A 173 5.79 -0.93 14.30
N ARG A 174 5.04 -1.52 15.22
CA ARG A 174 3.73 -1.04 15.66
C ARG A 174 3.82 0.37 16.29
N GLN A 175 4.85 0.63 17.09
CA GLN A 175 5.07 1.93 17.70
C GLN A 175 5.42 2.99 16.64
N ALA A 176 6.27 2.66 15.67
CA ALA A 176 6.60 3.56 14.58
C ALA A 176 5.35 3.90 13.74
N TRP A 177 4.50 2.92 13.42
CA TRP A 177 3.22 3.14 12.73
C TRP A 177 2.29 4.06 13.53
N ARG A 178 2.12 3.82 14.85
CA ARG A 178 1.31 4.69 15.71
C ARG A 178 1.82 6.13 15.77
N ARG A 179 3.15 6.34 15.77
CA ARG A 179 3.71 7.70 15.72
C ARG A 179 3.31 8.44 14.47
N ILE A 180 3.24 7.76 13.31
CA ILE A 180 2.76 8.37 12.07
C ILE A 180 1.27 8.74 12.21
N VAL A 181 0.43 7.80 12.63
CA VAL A 181 -1.01 8.05 12.80
C VAL A 181 -1.26 9.20 13.79
N HIS A 182 -0.55 9.24 14.90
CA HIS A 182 -0.72 10.29 15.94
C HIS A 182 -0.25 11.69 15.51
N GLN A 183 0.36 11.85 14.32
CA GLN A 183 0.61 13.18 13.74
C GLN A 183 -0.67 13.86 13.23
N GLY A 184 -1.76 13.11 13.07
CA GLY A 184 -3.03 13.59 12.54
C GLY A 184 -3.54 12.79 11.33
N TRP A 185 -2.85 11.71 10.95
CA TRP A 185 -3.31 10.81 9.88
C TRP A 185 -4.46 9.91 10.36
N THR A 186 -5.45 9.72 9.53
CA THR A 186 -6.58 8.83 9.77
C THR A 186 -6.40 7.51 9.03
N ASP A 187 -6.38 6.37 9.73
CA ASP A 187 -6.51 5.03 9.13
C ASP A 187 -7.94 4.88 8.60
N ALA A 188 -8.10 5.10 7.30
CA ALA A 188 -9.41 5.20 6.68
C ALA A 188 -10.20 3.90 6.74
N LEU A 189 -9.55 2.74 6.55
CA LEU A 189 -10.23 1.45 6.64
C LEU A 189 -10.76 1.20 8.05
N ARG A 190 -9.97 1.50 9.08
CA ARG A 190 -10.38 1.34 10.47
C ARG A 190 -11.43 2.38 10.90
N ALA A 191 -11.41 3.58 10.33
CA ALA A 191 -12.43 4.60 10.58
C ALA A 191 -13.84 4.16 10.14
N PHE A 192 -13.95 3.45 9.01
CA PHE A 192 -15.23 2.89 8.53
C PHE A 192 -15.60 1.56 9.15
N HIS A 193 -14.62 0.81 9.64
CA HIS A 193 -14.79 -0.52 10.23
C HIS A 193 -14.21 -0.56 11.66
N PRO A 194 -14.70 0.27 12.59
CA PRO A 194 -14.07 0.46 13.90
C PRO A 194 -14.11 -0.79 14.78
N SER A 195 -15.14 -1.63 14.59
CA SER A 195 -15.39 -2.83 15.39
C SER A 195 -15.11 -4.13 14.63
N ASP A 196 -14.88 -4.06 13.32
CA ASP A 196 -14.73 -5.26 12.50
C ASP A 196 -13.44 -6.01 12.85
N GLU A 197 -13.59 -7.28 13.10
CA GLU A 197 -12.50 -8.24 13.13
C GLU A 197 -12.23 -8.76 11.72
N LYS A 198 -11.01 -9.30 11.48
CA LYS A 198 -10.66 -9.92 10.20
C LYS A 198 -10.78 -9.00 8.99
N LEU A 199 -10.40 -7.75 9.14
CA LEU A 199 -10.22 -6.79 8.06
C LEU A 199 -8.94 -7.08 7.27
N TYR A 200 -8.68 -8.35 6.98
CA TYR A 200 -7.45 -8.76 6.34
C TYR A 200 -7.35 -8.28 4.90
N THR A 201 -6.13 -7.98 4.49
CA THR A 201 -5.77 -7.56 3.13
C THR A 201 -4.77 -8.49 2.47
N PHE A 202 -4.13 -9.37 3.26
CA PHE A 202 -3.11 -10.33 2.83
C PHE A 202 -3.40 -11.74 3.35
N TRP A 203 -3.15 -12.76 2.51
CA TRP A 203 -3.20 -14.19 2.87
C TRP A 203 -2.10 -14.93 2.13
N ASP A 204 -1.14 -15.51 2.87
CA ASP A 204 -0.06 -16.30 2.29
C ASP A 204 -0.59 -17.41 1.34
N TYR A 205 0.20 -17.76 0.33
CA TYR A 205 -0.15 -18.84 -0.59
C TYR A 205 -0.05 -20.22 0.04
N THR A 206 0.69 -20.37 1.12
CA THR A 206 0.98 -21.65 1.78
C THR A 206 -0.13 -22.06 2.76
N ALA A 207 -0.12 -23.31 3.16
CA ALA A 207 -0.98 -23.89 4.21
C ALA A 207 -2.49 -23.63 4.05
N GLY A 208 -2.98 -23.27 2.86
CA GLY A 208 -4.39 -22.96 2.62
C GLY A 208 -4.86 -21.71 3.40
N CYS A 209 -3.98 -20.72 3.58
CA CYS A 209 -4.29 -19.53 4.37
C CYS A 209 -5.53 -18.79 3.85
N TRP A 210 -5.70 -18.67 2.54
CA TRP A 210 -6.89 -18.06 1.95
C TRP A 210 -8.17 -18.80 2.31
N GLN A 211 -8.22 -20.12 2.09
CA GLN A 211 -9.40 -20.95 2.35
C GLN A 211 -9.78 -21.02 3.83
N ARG A 212 -8.79 -20.86 4.72
CA ARG A 212 -8.95 -20.89 6.18
C ARG A 212 -9.12 -19.51 6.79
N ASP A 213 -9.10 -18.45 5.98
CA ASP A 213 -9.13 -17.06 6.39
C ASP A 213 -8.05 -16.70 7.43
N LEU A 214 -6.82 -17.19 7.20
CA LEU A 214 -5.66 -16.92 8.04
C LEU A 214 -4.89 -15.72 7.44
N GLY A 215 -5.41 -14.54 7.67
CA GLY A 215 -4.93 -13.31 7.03
C GLY A 215 -4.29 -12.31 7.99
N PHE A 216 -3.78 -11.24 7.37
CA PHE A 216 -3.20 -10.06 8.01
C PHE A 216 -3.76 -8.81 7.34
N ARG A 217 -3.89 -7.73 8.10
CA ARG A 217 -4.11 -6.40 7.54
C ARG A 217 -2.76 -5.69 7.41
N LEU A 218 -2.19 -5.70 6.20
CA LEU A 218 -0.88 -5.12 5.89
C LEU A 218 -0.98 -3.88 5.01
N ASP A 219 -2.08 -3.75 4.24
CA ASP A 219 -2.30 -2.64 3.34
C ASP A 219 -3.15 -1.58 4.04
N HIS A 220 -2.62 -0.37 4.12
CA HIS A 220 -3.27 0.73 4.82
C HIS A 220 -3.37 1.96 3.91
N LEU A 221 -4.42 2.76 4.13
CA LEU A 221 -4.61 4.07 3.51
C LEU A 221 -4.77 5.09 4.63
N LEU A 222 -3.71 5.89 4.84
CA LEU A 222 -3.69 6.96 5.82
C LEU A 222 -4.05 8.28 5.13
N CYS A 223 -5.13 8.91 5.57
CA CYS A 223 -5.63 10.18 5.04
C CYS A 223 -5.18 11.34 5.92
N SER A 224 -4.69 12.44 5.30
CA SER A 224 -4.51 13.73 5.98
C SER A 224 -5.86 14.24 6.49
N PRO A 225 -5.92 15.23 7.42
CA PRO A 225 -7.19 15.80 7.88
C PRO A 225 -8.09 16.25 6.73
N GLU A 226 -7.54 16.95 5.72
CA GLU A 226 -8.29 17.44 4.56
C GLU A 226 -8.83 16.32 3.66
N ALA A 227 -8.13 15.18 3.60
CA ALA A 227 -8.62 13.99 2.91
C ALA A 227 -9.62 13.22 3.79
N ALA A 228 -9.39 13.15 5.10
CA ALA A 228 -10.29 12.49 6.07
C ALA A 228 -11.66 13.15 6.12
N ASP A 229 -11.74 14.48 6.03
CA ASP A 229 -13.00 15.23 5.96
C ASP A 229 -13.83 14.89 4.72
N ARG A 230 -13.22 14.31 3.69
CA ARG A 230 -13.88 13.88 2.44
C ARG A 230 -14.20 12.39 2.41
N LEU A 231 -13.88 11.62 3.44
CA LEU A 231 -14.08 10.17 3.46
C LEU A 231 -15.59 9.81 3.40
N GLN A 232 -15.96 9.01 2.41
CA GLN A 232 -17.33 8.52 2.19
C GLN A 232 -17.45 7.00 2.31
N GLY A 233 -16.33 6.27 2.26
CA GLY A 233 -16.29 4.83 2.35
C GLY A 233 -14.88 4.27 2.31
N ALA A 234 -14.73 3.05 2.78
CA ALA A 234 -13.48 2.28 2.67
C ALA A 234 -13.79 0.78 2.64
N GLY A 235 -12.98 -0.03 1.98
CA GLY A 235 -13.21 -1.46 1.91
C GLY A 235 -12.05 -2.24 1.29
N VAL A 236 -12.24 -3.56 1.23
CA VAL A 236 -11.30 -4.54 0.67
C VAL A 236 -12.03 -5.38 -0.39
N ASP A 237 -11.51 -5.40 -1.60
CA ASP A 237 -12.05 -6.21 -2.70
C ASP A 237 -11.52 -7.66 -2.60
N LYS A 238 -11.93 -8.37 -1.54
CA LYS A 238 -11.47 -9.74 -1.23
C LYS A 238 -11.68 -10.72 -2.37
N TRP A 239 -12.69 -10.49 -3.23
CA TRP A 239 -12.95 -11.34 -4.38
C TRP A 239 -11.71 -11.48 -5.30
N ALA A 240 -10.95 -10.41 -5.47
CA ALA A 240 -9.75 -10.42 -6.32
C ALA A 240 -8.68 -11.39 -5.81
N ARG A 241 -8.57 -11.61 -4.47
CA ARG A 241 -7.67 -12.60 -3.87
C ARG A 241 -8.11 -14.05 -4.15
N GLY A 242 -9.40 -14.26 -4.35
CA GLY A 242 -9.98 -15.58 -4.63
C GLY A 242 -9.76 -16.08 -6.05
N GLU A 243 -9.33 -15.22 -6.98
CA GLU A 243 -9.15 -15.57 -8.39
C GLU A 243 -7.90 -16.43 -8.64
N GLU A 244 -7.91 -17.18 -9.76
CA GLU A 244 -6.75 -17.98 -10.17
C GLU A 244 -5.54 -17.09 -10.45
N LYS A 245 -4.36 -17.45 -9.93
CA LYS A 245 -3.11 -16.68 -10.06
C LYS A 245 -3.20 -15.26 -9.50
N ALA A 246 -4.09 -15.02 -8.54
CA ALA A 246 -4.19 -13.75 -7.84
C ALA A 246 -2.90 -13.40 -7.07
N SER A 247 -2.76 -12.14 -6.69
CA SER A 247 -1.81 -11.73 -5.65
C SER A 247 -2.18 -12.36 -4.31
N ASP A 248 -1.24 -12.46 -3.40
CA ASP A 248 -1.48 -12.78 -1.98
C ASP A 248 -2.15 -11.64 -1.21
N HIS A 249 -2.18 -10.43 -1.79
CA HIS A 249 -2.94 -9.28 -1.31
C HIS A 249 -4.27 -9.12 -2.05
N ALA A 250 -5.22 -8.45 -1.41
CA ALA A 250 -6.45 -7.95 -2.01
C ALA A 250 -6.40 -6.42 -2.17
N PRO A 251 -6.96 -5.87 -3.25
CA PRO A 251 -7.07 -4.41 -3.39
C PRO A 251 -7.85 -3.81 -2.21
N THR A 252 -7.31 -2.74 -1.65
CA THR A 252 -7.91 -2.01 -0.53
C THR A 252 -8.14 -0.58 -0.96
N TRP A 253 -9.30 0.01 -0.66
CA TRP A 253 -9.71 1.29 -1.23
C TRP A 253 -10.42 2.21 -0.25
N VAL A 254 -10.41 3.51 -0.60
CA VAL A 254 -11.20 4.57 0.02
C VAL A 254 -11.98 5.34 -1.04
N ALA A 255 -13.13 5.89 -0.66
CA ALA A 255 -13.90 6.83 -1.46
C ALA A 255 -13.82 8.22 -0.80
N LEU A 256 -13.43 9.21 -1.58
CA LEU A 256 -13.37 10.63 -1.20
C LEU A 256 -14.44 11.40 -1.98
N GLY A 257 -15.20 12.27 -1.29
CA GLY A 257 -16.19 13.17 -1.87
C GLY A 257 -15.61 14.44 -2.48
#